data_f0d01c578746f3f22374e3f211d65166
#
_entry.id   f0d01c578746f3f22374e3f211d65166
#
_cell.length_a   1.000
_cell.length_b   1.000
_cell.length_c   1.000
_cell.angle_alpha   90.00
_cell.angle_beta   90.00
_cell.angle_gamma   90.00
#
_symmetry.space_group_name_H-M   'P 1'
#
loop_
_entity.id
_entity.type
_entity.pdbx_description
1 polymer ?
#
loop_
_entity_poly.entity_id
_entity_poly.type
_entity_poly.pdbx_seq_one_letter_code
_entity_poly.pdbx_strand_id
1 'polypeptide(L)'
;MTSEAFGRNFGPEAEPVRYPEPDVVALDKRFRYKLGNSPILRLHRGTLWAEGPAWNGVGRYLLWSDIPNNEQLRWLEEDGHVARRFRFPSGNSNGNTFDFQGRQIACEHGNRRVVRYEFNGGITVLADSHGGKSLNAPNDAVVHPEDGAVWFTDPGYGSLMNYEGNRADTGSLQPYQKEAIYRVDPQQGTLEKVADDIYKPNGLCFSPDYKKLYVADTGASHYPDAPKNIKVWDVVDQRYLRNGREFASMELEGKTGFADGIRADTDGNVWASAGWVGDGYDGVHIFAPDGDRIGLIRLPEICSNVCFGGTKRNRLFMTGSQSLYAVYVETQGAHLT
;
A
#
# COMPACT_ATOMS: atom_id res chain seq x y z
N MET A 1 -12.64 21.67 10.27
CA MET A 1 -11.89 21.63 11.55
C MET A 1 -10.42 21.55 11.22
N THR A 2 -9.60 22.45 11.74
CA THR A 2 -8.14 22.37 11.58
C THR A 2 -7.65 21.12 12.30
N SER A 3 -6.79 20.32 11.63
CA SER A 3 -6.22 19.12 12.22
C SER A 3 -5.11 19.49 13.22
N GLU A 4 -5.08 18.83 14.35
CA GLU A 4 -3.98 18.96 15.29
C GLU A 4 -2.71 18.26 14.77
N ALA A 5 -2.81 17.43 13.72
CA ALA A 5 -1.67 16.76 13.11
C ALA A 5 -0.73 17.72 12.39
N PHE A 6 -1.28 18.78 11.78
CA PHE A 6 -0.47 19.75 11.04
C PHE A 6 0.46 20.53 11.97
N GLY A 7 1.75 20.44 11.71
CA GLY A 7 2.80 21.07 12.53
C GLY A 7 3.13 20.35 13.83
N ARG A 8 2.42 19.28 14.19
CA ARG A 8 2.73 18.44 15.35
C ARG A 8 4.00 17.63 15.12
N ASN A 9 4.85 17.56 16.15
CA ASN A 9 5.99 16.66 16.16
C ASN A 9 5.56 15.26 16.66
N PHE A 10 5.79 14.21 15.86
CA PHE A 10 5.49 12.81 16.19
C PHE A 10 6.74 11.99 16.56
N GLY A 11 7.92 12.62 16.61
CA GLY A 11 9.18 11.93 16.90
C GLY A 11 9.40 11.65 18.39
N PRO A 12 10.53 11.01 18.74
CA PRO A 12 10.88 10.68 20.13
C PRO A 12 10.98 11.89 21.05
N GLU A 13 11.34 13.05 20.49
CA GLU A 13 11.44 14.34 21.21
C GLU A 13 10.12 15.12 21.20
N ALA A 14 9.01 14.49 20.82
CA ALA A 14 7.70 15.14 20.79
C ALA A 14 7.17 15.36 22.21
N GLU A 15 6.49 16.48 22.43
CA GLU A 15 5.72 16.68 23.67
C GLU A 15 4.64 15.58 23.78
N PRO A 16 4.39 15.06 25.00
CA PRO A 16 3.36 14.07 25.23
C PRO A 16 1.97 14.55 24.76
N VAL A 17 1.25 13.69 24.08
CA VAL A 17 -0.15 13.98 23.72
C VAL A 17 -1.05 13.64 24.88
N ARG A 18 -2.12 14.43 25.02
CA ARG A 18 -3.21 14.09 25.93
C ARG A 18 -4.08 13.00 25.31
N TYR A 19 -4.14 11.86 25.96
CA TYR A 19 -4.98 10.76 25.52
C TYR A 19 -6.50 11.05 25.65
N PRO A 20 -7.34 10.44 24.81
CA PRO A 20 -6.96 9.57 23.69
C PRO A 20 -6.37 10.36 22.51
N GLU A 21 -5.56 9.70 21.67
CA GLU A 21 -4.90 10.31 20.51
C GLU A 21 -5.89 11.14 19.67
N PRO A 22 -5.73 12.48 19.56
CA PRO A 22 -6.71 13.34 18.90
C PRO A 22 -6.80 13.12 17.38
N ASP A 23 -5.72 12.65 16.77
CA ASP A 23 -5.64 12.45 15.34
C ASP A 23 -6.13 11.07 14.87
N VAL A 24 -6.60 10.22 15.79
CA VAL A 24 -7.40 9.02 15.48
C VAL A 24 -8.86 9.34 15.73
N VAL A 25 -9.63 9.53 14.66
CA VAL A 25 -10.98 10.11 14.69
C VAL A 25 -12.04 9.07 14.34
N ALA A 26 -13.05 8.90 15.18
CA ALA A 26 -14.25 8.14 14.86
C ALA A 26 -15.23 9.05 14.11
N LEU A 27 -15.61 8.65 12.89
CA LEU A 27 -16.64 9.31 12.08
C LEU A 27 -18.00 8.64 12.23
N ASP A 28 -18.01 7.36 12.60
CA ASP A 28 -19.20 6.55 12.82
C ASP A 28 -19.03 5.70 14.09
N LYS A 29 -20.14 5.34 14.75
CA LYS A 29 -20.16 4.48 15.95
C LYS A 29 -19.55 3.09 15.75
N ARG A 30 -19.44 2.62 14.51
CA ARG A 30 -18.79 1.36 14.15
C ARG A 30 -17.26 1.43 14.30
N PHE A 31 -16.68 2.63 14.29
CA PHE A 31 -15.24 2.80 14.49
C PHE A 31 -14.90 2.66 15.97
N ARG A 32 -14.49 1.47 16.38
CA ARG A 32 -14.14 1.09 17.77
C ARG A 32 -12.66 0.73 17.94
N TYR A 33 -11.83 1.06 16.96
CA TYR A 33 -10.44 0.58 16.86
C TYR A 33 -9.43 1.52 17.51
N LYS A 34 -9.85 2.65 18.03
CA LYS A 34 -9.02 3.60 18.76
C LYS A 34 -8.72 3.09 20.16
N LEU A 35 -7.42 2.92 20.47
CA LEU A 35 -6.98 2.64 21.83
C LEU A 35 -6.92 3.92 22.66
N GLY A 36 -7.28 3.84 23.94
CA GLY A 36 -7.34 4.98 24.83
C GLY A 36 -5.98 5.58 25.19
N ASN A 37 -4.89 4.81 24.96
CA ASN A 37 -3.54 5.13 25.41
C ASN A 37 -2.44 4.81 24.38
N SER A 38 -2.78 4.85 23.09
CA SER A 38 -1.83 4.64 22.00
C SER A 38 -1.67 5.93 21.19
N PRO A 39 -0.47 6.55 21.20
CA PRO A 39 -0.20 7.71 20.36
C PRO A 39 0.23 7.28 18.96
N ILE A 40 0.08 8.17 17.98
CA ILE A 40 0.77 8.04 16.70
C ILE A 40 2.25 8.39 16.93
N LEU A 41 3.15 7.50 16.52
CA LEU A 41 4.59 7.68 16.64
C LEU A 41 5.23 7.77 15.25
N ARG A 42 6.11 8.73 15.04
CA ARG A 42 7.00 8.77 13.89
C ARG A 42 8.25 7.96 14.19
N LEU A 43 8.42 6.83 13.53
CA LEU A 43 9.52 5.89 13.74
C LEU A 43 10.76 6.26 12.92
N HIS A 44 10.57 6.92 11.76
CA HIS A 44 11.66 7.35 10.89
C HIS A 44 11.27 8.61 10.12
N ARG A 45 12.28 9.39 9.71
CA ARG A 45 12.18 10.54 8.81
C ARG A 45 13.41 10.58 7.90
N GLY A 46 13.23 11.05 6.67
CA GLY A 46 14.32 11.30 5.73
C GLY A 46 14.28 10.47 4.46
N THR A 47 13.12 9.91 4.13
CA THR A 47 12.80 9.38 2.80
C THR A 47 12.41 10.53 1.86
N LEU A 48 12.50 10.32 0.57
CA LEU A 48 11.93 11.23 -0.45
C LEU A 48 10.49 10.85 -0.79
N TRP A 49 10.23 9.55 -0.99
CA TRP A 49 8.89 9.00 -1.15
C TRP A 49 8.86 7.58 -0.58
N ALA A 50 8.40 7.48 0.66
CA ALA A 50 8.28 6.20 1.36
C ALA A 50 7.09 5.41 0.86
N GLU A 51 7.28 4.13 0.56
CA GLU A 51 6.26 3.25 -0.02
C GLU A 51 6.41 1.79 0.39
N GLY A 52 5.38 0.99 0.08
CA GLY A 52 5.39 -0.45 0.14
C GLY A 52 5.81 -1.05 1.48
N PRO A 53 5.22 -0.64 2.61
CA PRO A 53 5.56 -1.22 3.90
C PRO A 53 5.09 -2.67 3.97
N ALA A 54 5.98 -3.57 4.42
CA ALA A 54 5.67 -4.99 4.57
C ALA A 54 6.27 -5.53 5.87
N TRP A 55 5.45 -6.25 6.65
CA TRP A 55 5.84 -6.82 7.93
C TRP A 55 6.31 -8.27 7.77
N ASN A 56 7.52 -8.56 8.26
CA ASN A 56 8.01 -9.93 8.40
C ASN A 56 7.81 -10.41 9.84
N GLY A 57 6.84 -11.31 10.04
CA GLY A 57 6.48 -11.80 11.37
C GLY A 57 7.54 -12.72 12.00
N VAL A 58 8.34 -13.41 11.19
CA VAL A 58 9.41 -14.30 11.69
C VAL A 58 10.61 -13.48 12.15
N GLY A 59 11.04 -12.54 11.31
CA GLY A 59 12.19 -11.67 11.62
C GLY A 59 11.82 -10.47 12.49
N ARG A 60 10.52 -10.24 12.75
CA ARG A 60 9.99 -9.12 13.55
C ARG A 60 10.53 -7.77 13.09
N TYR A 61 10.43 -7.52 11.78
CA TYR A 61 10.84 -6.27 11.17
C TYR A 61 9.83 -5.78 10.14
N LEU A 62 9.79 -4.47 9.96
CA LEU A 62 9.16 -3.81 8.84
C LEU A 62 10.21 -3.45 7.80
N LEU A 63 9.95 -3.73 6.54
CA LEU A 63 10.67 -3.12 5.45
C LEU A 63 9.76 -2.17 4.68
N TRP A 64 10.35 -1.17 4.02
CA TRP A 64 9.66 -0.27 3.10
C TRP A 64 10.64 0.27 2.07
N SER A 65 10.11 0.82 1.00
CA SER A 65 10.87 1.42 -0.10
C SER A 65 11.02 2.93 0.08
N ASP A 66 12.15 3.48 -0.32
CA ASP A 66 12.31 4.88 -0.69
C ASP A 66 12.58 4.90 -2.19
N ILE A 67 11.52 5.08 -2.99
CA ILE A 67 11.55 4.83 -4.43
C ILE A 67 12.58 5.71 -5.13
N PRO A 68 12.59 7.05 -4.94
CA PRO A 68 13.53 7.93 -5.66
C PRO A 68 15.00 7.69 -5.27
N ASN A 69 15.25 7.33 -4.00
CA ASN A 69 16.59 7.00 -3.53
C ASN A 69 17.05 5.59 -3.96
N ASN A 70 16.18 4.82 -4.60
CA ASN A 70 16.48 3.47 -5.08
C ASN A 70 16.96 2.54 -3.96
N GLU A 71 16.34 2.66 -2.76
CA GLU A 71 16.72 1.88 -1.57
C GLU A 71 15.51 1.29 -0.86
N GLN A 72 15.71 0.19 -0.16
CA GLN A 72 14.79 -0.34 0.83
C GLN A 72 15.38 -0.16 2.22
N LEU A 73 14.55 0.27 3.15
CA LEU A 73 14.87 0.45 4.55
C LEU A 73 14.24 -0.69 5.37
N ARG A 74 14.82 -0.95 6.55
CA ARG A 74 14.29 -1.92 7.51
C ARG A 74 14.27 -1.34 8.90
N TRP A 75 13.11 -1.38 9.56
CA TRP A 75 12.96 -1.08 10.99
C TRP A 75 12.84 -2.37 11.79
N LEU A 76 13.60 -2.50 12.86
CA LEU A 76 13.57 -3.64 13.78
C LEU A 76 12.63 -3.35 14.97
N GLU A 77 11.74 -4.28 15.28
CA GLU A 77 10.84 -4.13 16.44
C GLU A 77 11.58 -4.20 17.77
N GLU A 78 12.68 -4.94 17.82
CA GLU A 78 13.44 -5.21 19.05
C GLU A 78 14.04 -3.94 19.69
N ASP A 79 14.63 -3.08 18.88
CA ASP A 79 15.38 -1.90 19.35
C ASP A 79 14.99 -0.60 18.65
N GLY A 80 14.05 -0.65 17.68
CA GLY A 80 13.64 0.49 16.88
C GLY A 80 14.67 0.96 15.86
N HIS A 81 15.76 0.21 15.65
CA HIS A 81 16.81 0.57 14.72
C HIS A 81 16.33 0.57 13.28
N VAL A 82 16.70 1.62 12.53
CA VAL A 82 16.46 1.72 11.09
C VAL A 82 17.75 1.48 10.34
N ALA A 83 17.82 0.35 9.62
CA ALA A 83 18.87 0.10 8.65
C ALA A 83 18.49 0.77 7.34
N ARG A 84 19.14 1.89 7.02
CA ARG A 84 19.09 2.45 5.67
C ARG A 84 19.87 1.53 4.73
N ARG A 85 19.43 1.49 3.48
CA ARG A 85 20.04 0.61 2.47
C ARG A 85 20.07 -0.86 2.90
N PHE A 86 19.00 -1.31 3.54
CA PHE A 86 18.79 -2.74 3.72
C PHE A 86 18.94 -3.48 2.38
N ARG A 87 18.47 -2.83 1.30
CA ARG A 87 18.74 -3.22 -0.08
C ARG A 87 19.08 -1.98 -0.92
N PHE A 88 20.19 -2.06 -1.66
CA PHE A 88 20.65 -0.99 -2.55
C PHE A 88 21.57 -1.56 -3.66
N PRO A 89 21.32 -1.29 -4.97
CA PRO A 89 20.08 -0.68 -5.48
C PRO A 89 18.88 -1.62 -5.31
N SER A 90 17.68 -1.04 -5.18
CA SER A 90 16.43 -1.80 -5.03
C SER A 90 15.65 -1.97 -6.34
N GLY A 91 16.16 -1.43 -7.45
CA GLY A 91 15.43 -1.35 -8.72
C GLY A 91 14.28 -0.33 -8.68
N ASN A 92 14.39 0.74 -7.86
CA ASN A 92 13.31 1.67 -7.55
C ASN A 92 12.05 0.90 -7.12
N SER A 93 12.22 -0.04 -6.17
CA SER A 93 11.09 -0.82 -5.68
C SER A 93 10.02 0.09 -5.07
N ASN A 94 8.76 -0.26 -5.30
CA ASN A 94 7.58 0.37 -4.70
C ASN A 94 6.96 -0.58 -3.68
N GLY A 95 5.86 -1.26 -4.01
CA GLY A 95 5.16 -2.20 -3.14
C GLY A 95 6.00 -3.42 -2.79
N ASN A 96 5.86 -3.87 -1.55
CA ASN A 96 6.47 -5.10 -1.07
C ASN A 96 5.43 -5.94 -0.32
N THR A 97 5.64 -7.25 -0.34
CA THR A 97 4.92 -8.22 0.48
C THR A 97 5.82 -9.42 0.75
N PHE A 98 5.33 -10.40 1.50
CA PHE A 98 6.00 -11.67 1.71
C PHE A 98 5.11 -12.81 1.21
N ASP A 99 5.70 -13.86 0.66
CA ASP A 99 4.96 -15.09 0.44
C ASP A 99 4.80 -15.90 1.75
N PHE A 100 4.00 -16.95 1.72
CA PHE A 100 3.72 -17.78 2.89
C PHE A 100 4.91 -18.62 3.37
N GLN A 101 6.03 -18.62 2.63
CA GLN A 101 7.32 -19.14 3.08
C GLN A 101 8.19 -18.05 3.73
N GLY A 102 7.76 -16.79 3.70
CA GLY A 102 8.51 -15.66 4.26
C GLY A 102 9.53 -15.05 3.32
N ARG A 103 9.47 -15.35 2.02
CA ARG A 103 10.32 -14.72 0.99
C ARG A 103 9.71 -13.38 0.58
N GLN A 104 10.54 -12.36 0.50
CA GLN A 104 10.09 -11.04 0.06
C GLN A 104 9.74 -11.05 -1.43
N ILE A 105 8.61 -10.41 -1.76
CA ILE A 105 8.20 -10.04 -3.12
C ILE A 105 8.26 -8.53 -3.23
N ALA A 106 8.76 -8.01 -4.33
CA ALA A 106 8.85 -6.57 -4.59
C ALA A 106 8.43 -6.24 -6.02
N CYS A 107 7.72 -5.11 -6.15
CA CYS A 107 7.42 -4.47 -7.42
C CYS A 107 8.53 -3.46 -7.74
N GLU A 108 9.30 -3.69 -8.80
CA GLU A 108 10.42 -2.84 -9.18
C GLU A 108 10.03 -1.92 -10.35
N HIS A 109 9.93 -0.62 -10.10
CA HIS A 109 9.63 0.38 -11.12
C HIS A 109 10.75 0.49 -12.16
N GLY A 110 12.00 0.62 -11.69
CA GLY A 110 13.16 0.83 -12.57
C GLY A 110 13.42 -0.33 -13.53
N ASN A 111 13.11 -1.56 -13.11
CA ASN A 111 13.28 -2.76 -13.91
C ASN A 111 11.96 -3.26 -14.54
N ARG A 112 10.84 -2.61 -14.24
CA ARG A 112 9.48 -2.96 -14.73
C ARG A 112 9.15 -4.43 -14.55
N ARG A 113 9.32 -4.93 -13.32
CA ARG A 113 9.12 -6.35 -13.02
C ARG A 113 8.65 -6.57 -11.59
N VAL A 114 8.09 -7.75 -11.35
CA VAL A 114 7.83 -8.27 -10.00
C VAL A 114 8.85 -9.36 -9.73
N VAL A 115 9.51 -9.27 -8.56
CA VAL A 115 10.58 -10.20 -8.18
C VAL A 115 10.30 -10.84 -6.83
N ARG A 116 10.90 -12.02 -6.62
CA ARG A 116 10.98 -12.66 -5.31
C ARG A 116 12.44 -12.84 -4.92
N TYR A 117 12.76 -12.43 -3.71
CA TYR A 117 14.09 -12.61 -3.12
C TYR A 117 14.15 -13.97 -2.43
N GLU A 118 15.06 -14.81 -2.87
CA GLU A 118 15.23 -16.17 -2.38
C GLU A 118 16.13 -16.21 -1.14
N PHE A 119 15.98 -17.24 -0.29
CA PHE A 119 16.77 -17.41 0.92
C PHE A 119 18.28 -17.58 0.67
N ASN A 120 18.67 -18.02 -0.53
CA ASN A 120 20.08 -18.13 -0.92
C ASN A 120 20.70 -16.82 -1.43
N GLY A 121 19.93 -15.69 -1.36
CA GLY A 121 20.35 -14.39 -1.85
C GLY A 121 20.10 -14.15 -3.35
N GLY A 122 19.58 -15.14 -4.07
CA GLY A 122 19.19 -14.97 -5.48
C GLY A 122 17.88 -14.18 -5.64
N ILE A 123 17.61 -13.79 -6.87
CA ILE A 123 16.38 -13.10 -7.28
C ILE A 123 15.69 -13.93 -8.36
N THR A 124 14.43 -14.26 -8.14
CA THR A 124 13.56 -14.85 -9.15
C THR A 124 12.65 -13.78 -9.73
N VAL A 125 12.69 -13.57 -11.03
CA VAL A 125 11.73 -12.71 -11.74
C VAL A 125 10.43 -13.49 -11.86
N LEU A 126 9.35 -12.98 -11.25
CA LEU A 126 8.02 -13.58 -11.33
C LEU A 126 7.25 -13.11 -12.57
N ALA A 127 7.38 -11.83 -12.91
CA ALA A 127 6.74 -11.22 -14.08
C ALA A 127 7.53 -9.99 -14.54
N ASP A 128 7.72 -9.84 -15.85
CA ASP A 128 8.34 -8.67 -16.51
C ASP A 128 7.63 -8.26 -17.81
N SER A 129 6.81 -9.16 -18.35
CA SER A 129 6.18 -8.98 -19.65
C SER A 129 4.86 -9.76 -19.75
N HIS A 130 3.92 -9.22 -20.52
CA HIS A 130 2.66 -9.88 -20.84
C HIS A 130 2.33 -9.69 -22.32
N GLY A 131 1.96 -10.77 -23.03
CA GLY A 131 1.63 -10.69 -24.46
C GLY A 131 2.78 -10.20 -25.35
N GLY A 132 4.04 -10.44 -24.96
CA GLY A 132 5.24 -10.00 -25.68
C GLY A 132 5.60 -8.52 -25.49
N LYS A 133 4.96 -7.84 -24.56
CA LYS A 133 5.26 -6.44 -24.19
C LYS A 133 5.71 -6.36 -22.73
N SER A 134 6.67 -5.48 -22.46
CA SER A 134 7.09 -5.19 -21.08
C SER A 134 5.91 -4.71 -20.22
N LEU A 135 5.94 -5.00 -18.91
CA LEU A 135 5.09 -4.36 -17.93
C LEU A 135 5.37 -2.85 -17.89
N ASN A 136 4.39 -2.06 -17.47
CA ASN A 136 4.54 -0.59 -17.39
C ASN A 136 5.48 -0.19 -16.26
N ALA A 137 5.09 -0.41 -15.03
CA ALA A 137 5.88 -0.33 -13.81
C ALA A 137 5.01 -0.86 -12.66
N PRO A 138 5.16 -2.14 -12.27
CA PRO A 138 4.37 -2.74 -11.19
C PRO A 138 4.46 -1.94 -9.89
N ASN A 139 3.31 -1.79 -9.22
CA ASN A 139 3.18 -0.88 -8.08
C ASN A 139 3.04 -1.60 -6.74
N ASP A 140 1.97 -2.33 -6.48
CA ASP A 140 1.74 -3.05 -5.22
C ASP A 140 1.34 -4.51 -5.48
N ALA A 141 1.52 -5.38 -4.47
CA ALA A 141 1.28 -6.80 -4.61
C ALA A 141 0.74 -7.44 -3.33
N VAL A 142 -0.08 -8.48 -3.52
CA VAL A 142 -0.60 -9.36 -2.45
C VAL A 142 -0.52 -10.82 -2.89
N VAL A 143 -0.50 -11.75 -1.92
CA VAL A 143 -0.38 -13.19 -2.19
C VAL A 143 -1.65 -13.91 -1.77
N HIS A 144 -2.17 -14.77 -2.65
CA HIS A 144 -3.31 -15.61 -2.33
C HIS A 144 -2.87 -16.89 -1.60
N PRO A 145 -3.52 -17.29 -0.48
CA PRO A 145 -3.01 -18.35 0.40
C PRO A 145 -3.12 -19.76 -0.20
N GLU A 146 -4.11 -20.02 -1.04
CA GLU A 146 -4.40 -21.39 -1.49
C GLU A 146 -3.43 -21.87 -2.57
N ASP A 147 -2.98 -21.00 -3.44
CA ASP A 147 -2.13 -21.34 -4.58
C ASP A 147 -0.78 -20.59 -4.58
N GLY A 148 -0.61 -19.65 -3.65
CA GLY A 148 0.58 -18.79 -3.59
C GLY A 148 0.70 -17.82 -4.75
N ALA A 149 -0.36 -17.64 -5.54
CA ALA A 149 -0.35 -16.70 -6.66
C ALA A 149 -0.17 -15.28 -6.18
N VAL A 150 0.68 -14.53 -6.88
CA VAL A 150 0.95 -13.13 -6.62
C VAL A 150 0.04 -12.29 -7.51
N TRP A 151 -0.77 -11.45 -6.87
CA TRP A 151 -1.63 -10.49 -7.55
C TRP A 151 -0.98 -9.12 -7.43
N PHE A 152 -0.87 -8.40 -8.52
CA PHE A 152 -0.19 -7.10 -8.54
C PHE A 152 -0.83 -6.12 -9.50
N THR A 153 -0.58 -4.84 -9.28
CA THR A 153 -1.07 -3.72 -10.09
C THR A 153 0.06 -3.16 -10.96
N ASP A 154 -0.27 -2.68 -12.16
CA ASP A 154 0.69 -2.14 -13.12
C ASP A 154 0.21 -0.78 -13.71
N PRO A 155 0.16 0.31 -12.89
CA PRO A 155 -0.30 1.63 -13.32
C PRO A 155 0.72 2.43 -14.13
N GLY A 156 1.99 2.03 -14.11
CA GLY A 156 3.05 2.63 -14.91
C GLY A 156 3.66 3.93 -14.37
N TYR A 157 3.44 4.31 -13.11
CA TYR A 157 4.01 5.55 -12.57
C TYR A 157 5.54 5.64 -12.72
N GLY A 158 6.26 4.58 -12.40
CA GLY A 158 7.72 4.53 -12.54
C GLY A 158 8.25 4.60 -13.96
N SER A 159 7.37 4.57 -14.98
CA SER A 159 7.73 4.71 -16.40
C SER A 159 7.48 6.11 -16.96
N LEU A 160 6.88 7.01 -16.17
CA LEU A 160 6.52 8.36 -16.64
C LEU A 160 7.68 9.35 -16.56
N MET A 161 8.60 9.15 -15.60
CA MET A 161 9.75 10.04 -15.36
C MET A 161 10.92 9.30 -14.73
N ASN A 162 12.09 9.95 -14.66
CA ASN A 162 13.30 9.36 -14.07
C ASN A 162 13.42 9.57 -12.53
N TYR A 163 12.34 9.94 -11.88
CA TYR A 163 12.35 10.18 -10.43
C TYR A 163 12.05 8.90 -9.62
N GLU A 164 11.07 8.13 -10.06
CA GLU A 164 10.67 6.88 -9.41
C GLU A 164 11.00 5.62 -10.21
N GLY A 165 11.75 5.77 -11.27
CA GLY A 165 12.11 4.67 -12.16
C GLY A 165 12.83 5.18 -13.41
N ASN A 166 12.59 4.54 -14.55
CA ASN A 166 13.18 4.86 -15.81
C ASN A 166 12.11 5.27 -16.82
N ARG A 167 12.16 6.54 -17.28
CA ARG A 167 11.20 7.04 -18.26
C ARG A 167 11.19 6.18 -19.52
N ALA A 168 10.00 5.76 -19.91
CA ALA A 168 9.79 5.05 -21.16
C ALA A 168 9.75 6.06 -22.33
N ASP A 169 10.45 5.76 -23.40
CA ASP A 169 10.49 6.59 -24.60
C ASP A 169 9.36 6.22 -25.57
N THR A 170 8.12 6.35 -25.12
CA THR A 170 6.93 6.02 -25.92
C THR A 170 6.03 7.22 -26.16
N GLY A 171 6.22 8.30 -25.40
CA GLY A 171 5.35 9.48 -25.45
C GLY A 171 3.93 9.22 -24.95
N SER A 172 3.68 8.12 -24.25
CA SER A 172 2.36 7.69 -23.79
C SER A 172 2.26 7.60 -22.28
N LEU A 173 1.06 7.87 -21.71
CA LEU A 173 0.73 7.60 -20.32
C LEU A 173 0.63 6.07 -20.02
N GLN A 174 0.50 5.27 -21.06
CA GLN A 174 0.52 3.80 -21.04
C GLN A 174 1.73 3.37 -21.87
N PRO A 175 2.96 3.39 -21.31
CA PRO A 175 4.18 3.30 -22.10
C PRO A 175 4.31 2.01 -22.91
N TYR A 176 3.75 0.91 -22.44
CA TYR A 176 3.86 -0.38 -23.13
C TYR A 176 2.51 -1.04 -23.38
N GLN A 177 1.60 -1.00 -22.39
CA GLN A 177 0.27 -1.60 -22.49
C GLN A 177 -0.70 -0.88 -21.55
N LYS A 178 -2.01 -1.14 -21.71
CA LYS A 178 -3.04 -0.59 -20.84
C LYS A 178 -2.78 -1.00 -19.39
N GLU A 179 -2.96 -0.07 -18.47
CA GLU A 179 -2.87 -0.32 -17.04
C GLU A 179 -3.84 -1.43 -16.63
N ALA A 180 -3.38 -2.32 -15.77
CA ALA A 180 -4.15 -3.51 -15.43
C ALA A 180 -3.76 -4.10 -14.07
N ILE A 181 -4.59 -5.02 -13.63
CA ILE A 181 -4.34 -5.94 -12.52
C ILE A 181 -3.93 -7.28 -13.11
N TYR A 182 -2.86 -7.85 -12.58
CA TYR A 182 -2.30 -9.12 -13.01
C TYR A 182 -2.27 -10.13 -11.89
N ARG A 183 -2.24 -11.41 -12.27
CA ARG A 183 -2.01 -12.56 -11.40
C ARG A 183 -0.91 -13.41 -12.00
N VAL A 184 0.13 -13.71 -11.25
CA VAL A 184 1.18 -14.64 -11.64
C VAL A 184 1.19 -15.86 -10.74
N ASP A 185 1.21 -17.04 -11.34
CA ASP A 185 1.47 -18.29 -10.64
C ASP A 185 2.99 -18.49 -10.52
N PRO A 186 3.57 -18.42 -9.30
CA PRO A 186 5.02 -18.49 -9.13
C PRO A 186 5.61 -19.90 -9.33
N GLN A 187 4.76 -20.93 -9.43
CA GLN A 187 5.18 -22.32 -9.67
C GLN A 187 5.18 -22.64 -11.17
N GLN A 188 4.14 -22.18 -11.88
CA GLN A 188 3.99 -22.42 -13.32
C GLN A 188 4.62 -21.32 -14.17
N GLY A 189 4.90 -20.15 -13.60
CA GLY A 189 5.38 -18.98 -14.33
C GLY A 189 4.33 -18.37 -15.26
N THR A 190 3.04 -18.69 -15.07
CA THR A 190 1.96 -18.17 -15.92
C THR A 190 1.49 -16.81 -15.40
N LEU A 191 1.52 -15.81 -16.28
CA LEU A 191 1.03 -14.47 -16.01
C LEU A 191 -0.30 -14.23 -16.73
N GLU A 192 -1.29 -13.77 -16.00
CA GLU A 192 -2.63 -13.48 -16.49
C GLU A 192 -3.02 -12.04 -16.17
N LYS A 193 -3.58 -11.34 -17.14
CA LYS A 193 -4.26 -10.09 -16.91
C LYS A 193 -5.69 -10.40 -16.42
N VAL A 194 -6.03 -10.00 -15.20
CA VAL A 194 -7.30 -10.36 -14.55
C VAL A 194 -8.35 -9.26 -14.60
N ALA A 195 -7.93 -7.99 -14.69
CA ALA A 195 -8.82 -6.85 -14.95
C ALA A 195 -8.05 -5.69 -15.59
N ASP A 196 -8.74 -4.93 -16.45
CA ASP A 196 -8.26 -3.66 -17.03
C ASP A 196 -9.39 -2.64 -17.19
N ASP A 197 -10.49 -2.83 -16.46
CA ASP A 197 -11.61 -1.91 -16.32
C ASP A 197 -11.41 -0.90 -15.17
N ILE A 198 -10.19 -0.51 -14.94
CA ILE A 198 -9.71 0.48 -13.96
C ILE A 198 -8.72 1.41 -14.65
N TYR A 199 -8.65 2.68 -14.24
CA TYR A 199 -7.76 3.65 -14.91
C TYR A 199 -6.31 3.47 -14.50
N LYS A 200 -5.98 3.69 -13.21
CA LYS A 200 -4.62 3.49 -12.69
C LYS A 200 -4.69 2.68 -11.39
N PRO A 201 -4.66 1.34 -11.48
CA PRO A 201 -4.72 0.50 -10.30
C PRO A 201 -3.46 0.70 -9.44
N ASN A 202 -3.66 1.07 -8.17
CA ASN A 202 -2.59 1.34 -7.21
C ASN A 202 -2.60 0.27 -6.11
N GLY A 203 -2.76 0.61 -4.84
CA GLY A 203 -2.82 -0.35 -3.76
C GLY A 203 -3.95 -1.36 -3.89
N LEU A 204 -3.72 -2.60 -3.44
CA LEU A 204 -4.70 -3.66 -3.51
C LEU A 204 -4.70 -4.51 -2.23
N CYS A 205 -5.87 -5.05 -1.87
CA CYS A 205 -5.98 -6.04 -0.80
C CYS A 205 -7.19 -6.97 -0.99
N PHE A 206 -7.09 -8.18 -0.49
CA PHE A 206 -8.23 -9.08 -0.41
C PHE A 206 -9.11 -8.79 0.81
N SER A 207 -10.40 -9.18 0.74
CA SER A 207 -11.24 -9.34 1.92
C SER A 207 -10.69 -10.46 2.83
N PRO A 208 -11.08 -10.53 4.14
CA PRO A 208 -10.57 -11.57 5.03
C PRO A 208 -10.80 -13.00 4.55
N ASP A 209 -11.86 -13.23 3.80
CA ASP A 209 -12.24 -14.53 3.23
C ASP A 209 -11.72 -14.76 1.80
N TYR A 210 -10.90 -13.83 1.27
CA TYR A 210 -10.33 -13.84 -0.08
C TYR A 210 -11.36 -13.87 -1.22
N LYS A 211 -12.64 -13.59 -0.95
CA LYS A 211 -13.70 -13.59 -1.97
C LYS A 211 -13.87 -12.27 -2.69
N LYS A 212 -13.21 -11.22 -2.23
CA LYS A 212 -13.20 -9.90 -2.87
C LYS A 212 -11.78 -9.40 -3.01
N LEU A 213 -11.52 -8.65 -4.09
CA LEU A 213 -10.31 -7.86 -4.27
C LEU A 213 -10.70 -6.39 -4.32
N TYR A 214 -10.14 -5.59 -3.42
CA TYR A 214 -10.24 -4.13 -3.43
C TYR A 214 -9.01 -3.54 -4.09
N VAL A 215 -9.18 -2.50 -4.91
CA VAL A 215 -8.08 -1.80 -5.57
C VAL A 215 -8.36 -0.29 -5.60
N ALA A 216 -7.39 0.51 -5.18
CA ALA A 216 -7.42 1.97 -5.29
C ALA A 216 -7.26 2.39 -6.75
N ASP A 217 -8.14 3.29 -7.24
CA ASP A 217 -8.01 3.89 -8.56
C ASP A 217 -7.45 5.32 -8.43
N THR A 218 -6.21 5.50 -8.86
CA THR A 218 -5.53 6.79 -8.88
C THR A 218 -5.55 7.45 -10.27
N GLY A 219 -6.44 7.00 -11.15
CA GLY A 219 -6.51 7.42 -12.56
C GLY A 219 -6.70 8.92 -12.76
N ALA A 220 -7.45 9.60 -11.87
CA ALA A 220 -7.67 11.05 -11.96
C ALA A 220 -6.38 11.88 -11.85
N SER A 221 -5.25 11.29 -11.49
CA SER A 221 -3.93 11.93 -11.56
C SER A 221 -3.51 12.21 -13.02
N HIS A 222 -4.03 11.46 -14.01
CA HIS A 222 -3.64 11.54 -15.42
C HIS A 222 -4.82 11.51 -16.40
N TYR A 223 -5.99 11.06 -15.96
CA TYR A 223 -7.20 10.96 -16.79
C TYR A 223 -8.29 11.85 -16.18
N PRO A 224 -8.68 12.96 -16.83
CA PRO A 224 -9.62 13.94 -16.26
C PRO A 224 -10.98 13.36 -15.85
N ASP A 225 -11.44 12.35 -16.58
CA ASP A 225 -12.76 11.71 -16.37
C ASP A 225 -12.69 10.53 -15.39
N ALA A 226 -11.51 10.20 -14.87
CA ALA A 226 -11.37 9.09 -13.94
C ALA A 226 -11.90 9.44 -12.55
N PRO A 227 -12.58 8.50 -11.87
CA PRO A 227 -13.01 8.71 -10.49
C PRO A 227 -11.82 8.68 -9.52
N LYS A 228 -12.02 9.20 -8.33
CA LYS A 228 -11.13 9.04 -7.18
C LYS A 228 -11.83 8.15 -6.17
N ASN A 229 -11.63 6.86 -6.30
CA ASN A 229 -12.36 5.85 -5.52
C ASN A 229 -11.52 4.59 -5.27
N ILE A 230 -12.12 3.68 -4.52
CA ILE A 230 -11.68 2.30 -4.38
C ILE A 230 -12.70 1.45 -5.13
N LYS A 231 -12.25 0.57 -6.01
CA LYS A 231 -13.05 -0.44 -6.68
C LYS A 231 -12.99 -1.78 -5.97
N VAL A 232 -14.00 -2.62 -6.19
CA VAL A 232 -14.06 -3.98 -5.69
C VAL A 232 -14.54 -4.93 -6.77
N TRP A 233 -13.95 -6.12 -6.81
CA TRP A 233 -14.38 -7.26 -7.64
C TRP A 233 -14.65 -8.47 -6.76
N ASP A 234 -15.52 -9.34 -7.22
CA ASP A 234 -15.69 -10.67 -6.67
C ASP A 234 -14.60 -11.58 -7.24
N VAL A 235 -13.90 -12.31 -6.38
CA VAL A 235 -12.88 -13.31 -6.76
C VAL A 235 -13.58 -14.64 -6.95
N VAL A 236 -13.48 -15.19 -8.16
CA VAL A 236 -14.09 -16.45 -8.56
C VAL A 236 -13.01 -17.47 -8.87
N ASP A 237 -13.17 -18.68 -8.33
CA ASP A 237 -12.23 -19.80 -8.51
C ASP A 237 -10.77 -19.42 -8.18
N GLN A 238 -10.59 -18.47 -7.21
CA GLN A 238 -9.27 -17.97 -6.77
C GLN A 238 -8.40 -17.39 -7.91
N ARG A 239 -9.01 -17.10 -9.05
CA ARG A 239 -8.28 -16.76 -10.28
C ARG A 239 -8.90 -15.61 -11.07
N TYR A 240 -10.21 -15.48 -11.08
CA TYR A 240 -10.91 -14.53 -11.95
C TYR A 240 -11.54 -13.41 -11.15
N LEU A 241 -11.55 -12.21 -11.74
CA LEU A 241 -12.30 -11.06 -11.21
C LEU A 241 -13.61 -10.90 -11.98
N ARG A 242 -14.70 -10.69 -11.24
CA ARG A 242 -16.06 -10.49 -11.79
C ARG A 242 -16.74 -9.35 -11.05
N ASN A 243 -17.78 -8.79 -11.68
CA ASN A 243 -18.66 -7.79 -11.06
C ASN A 243 -17.90 -6.57 -10.51
N GLY A 244 -16.95 -6.04 -11.28
CA GLY A 244 -16.20 -4.83 -10.91
C GLY A 244 -17.15 -3.65 -10.68
N ARG A 245 -17.01 -2.98 -9.51
CA ARG A 245 -17.88 -1.86 -9.10
C ARG A 245 -17.14 -0.93 -8.17
N GLU A 246 -17.66 0.28 -7.99
CA GLU A 246 -17.19 1.16 -6.92
C GLU A 246 -17.48 0.52 -5.55
N PHE A 247 -16.50 0.58 -4.67
CA PHE A 247 -16.63 0.22 -3.27
C PHE A 247 -16.85 1.45 -2.41
N ALA A 248 -15.98 2.47 -2.55
CA ALA A 248 -16.05 3.68 -1.77
C ALA A 248 -15.47 4.87 -2.54
N SER A 249 -16.13 6.02 -2.44
CA SER A 249 -15.61 7.30 -2.90
C SER A 249 -14.59 7.86 -1.91
N MET A 250 -13.56 8.54 -2.43
CA MET A 250 -12.60 9.27 -1.59
C MET A 250 -13.07 10.68 -1.21
N GLU A 251 -14.29 11.08 -1.60
CA GLU A 251 -14.85 12.37 -1.20
C GLU A 251 -15.09 12.42 0.32
N LEU A 252 -14.69 13.51 0.96
CA LEU A 252 -14.94 13.84 2.36
C LEU A 252 -15.13 15.35 2.50
N GLU A 253 -16.31 15.77 2.95
CA GLU A 253 -16.65 17.18 3.21
C GLU A 253 -16.35 18.11 2.00
N GLY A 254 -16.67 17.65 0.79
CA GLY A 254 -16.49 18.40 -0.45
C GLY A 254 -15.04 18.39 -1.00
N LYS A 255 -14.14 17.67 -0.38
CA LYS A 255 -12.77 17.48 -0.84
C LYS A 255 -12.55 16.04 -1.30
N THR A 256 -11.78 15.83 -2.36
CA THR A 256 -11.53 14.49 -2.89
C THR A 256 -10.05 14.28 -3.20
N GLY A 257 -9.37 13.52 -2.35
CA GLY A 257 -7.99 13.08 -2.55
C GLY A 257 -7.93 11.71 -3.25
N PHE A 258 -6.77 11.09 -3.21
CA PHE A 258 -6.54 9.75 -3.76
C PHE A 258 -6.40 8.75 -2.61
N ALA A 259 -6.96 7.56 -2.78
CA ALA A 259 -6.49 6.38 -2.07
C ALA A 259 -5.22 5.88 -2.75
N ASP A 260 -4.28 5.34 -1.97
CA ASP A 260 -3.01 4.79 -2.48
C ASP A 260 -2.85 3.34 -2.00
N GLY A 261 -1.93 3.00 -1.10
CA GLY A 261 -1.86 1.67 -0.53
C GLY A 261 -3.02 1.35 0.41
N ILE A 262 -3.57 0.15 0.33
CA ILE A 262 -4.74 -0.26 1.12
C ILE A 262 -4.55 -1.65 1.75
N ARG A 263 -5.11 -1.87 2.95
CA ARG A 263 -5.10 -3.19 3.61
C ARG A 263 -6.44 -3.43 4.33
N ALA A 264 -6.83 -4.70 4.44
CA ALA A 264 -8.02 -5.10 5.17
C ALA A 264 -7.68 -5.52 6.61
N ASP A 265 -8.60 -5.28 7.55
CA ASP A 265 -8.56 -5.85 8.89
C ASP A 265 -9.42 -7.12 9.01
N THR A 266 -9.34 -7.80 10.15
CA THR A 266 -10.10 -9.05 10.42
C THR A 266 -11.61 -8.87 10.46
N ASP A 267 -12.11 -7.66 10.67
CA ASP A 267 -13.53 -7.32 10.63
C ASP A 267 -14.02 -6.99 9.21
N GLY A 268 -13.10 -6.96 8.22
CA GLY A 268 -13.38 -6.69 6.82
C GLY A 268 -13.38 -5.20 6.46
N ASN A 269 -12.95 -4.33 7.37
CA ASN A 269 -12.78 -2.92 7.02
C ASN A 269 -11.56 -2.74 6.13
N VAL A 270 -11.63 -1.80 5.20
CA VAL A 270 -10.52 -1.39 4.34
C VAL A 270 -9.87 -0.14 4.93
N TRP A 271 -8.60 -0.24 5.26
CA TRP A 271 -7.75 0.85 5.73
C TRP A 271 -6.97 1.38 4.53
N ALA A 272 -7.35 2.57 4.08
CA ALA A 272 -6.84 3.18 2.86
C ALA A 272 -5.95 4.37 3.20
N SER A 273 -4.69 4.31 2.85
CA SER A 273 -3.85 5.50 2.84
C SER A 273 -4.41 6.52 1.86
N ALA A 274 -4.26 7.80 2.17
CA ALA A 274 -4.85 8.87 1.38
C ALA A 274 -4.03 10.16 1.46
N GLY A 275 -4.16 10.98 0.42
CA GLY A 275 -3.49 12.26 0.39
C GLY A 275 -3.86 13.16 -0.78
N TRP A 276 -3.01 14.17 -0.97
CA TRP A 276 -3.11 15.20 -2.01
C TRP A 276 -4.24 16.21 -1.79
N VAL A 277 -4.67 16.37 -0.54
CA VAL A 277 -5.67 17.37 -0.12
C VAL A 277 -5.11 18.31 0.94
N GLY A 278 -4.32 17.77 1.86
CA GLY A 278 -3.69 18.52 2.94
C GLY A 278 -4.35 18.30 4.30
N ASP A 279 -4.17 19.27 5.17
CA ASP A 279 -4.56 19.21 6.56
C ASP A 279 -6.01 18.78 6.79
N GLY A 280 -6.19 17.83 7.72
CA GLY A 280 -7.49 17.29 8.11
C GLY A 280 -7.99 16.13 7.22
N TYR A 281 -7.36 15.90 6.07
CA TYR A 281 -7.72 14.85 5.13
C TYR A 281 -6.60 13.80 4.99
N ASP A 282 -5.33 14.25 4.80
CA ASP A 282 -4.21 13.36 4.52
C ASP A 282 -3.95 12.42 5.71
N GLY A 283 -3.76 11.13 5.41
CA GLY A 283 -3.59 10.10 6.41
C GLY A 283 -4.19 8.76 6.02
N VAL A 284 -4.99 8.14 6.90
CA VAL A 284 -5.62 6.84 6.63
C VAL A 284 -7.12 6.95 6.82
N HIS A 285 -7.89 6.59 5.80
CA HIS A 285 -9.35 6.53 5.84
C HIS A 285 -9.79 5.08 6.03
N ILE A 286 -10.72 4.85 6.94
CA ILE A 286 -11.18 3.51 7.27
C ILE A 286 -12.63 3.35 6.80
N PHE A 287 -12.85 2.35 5.93
CA PHE A 287 -14.15 2.04 5.34
C PHE A 287 -14.66 0.70 5.86
N ALA A 288 -15.92 0.68 6.30
CA ALA A 288 -16.60 -0.56 6.65
C ALA A 288 -16.86 -1.43 5.41
N PRO A 289 -17.19 -2.73 5.58
CA PRO A 289 -17.41 -3.65 4.44
C PRO A 289 -18.51 -3.24 3.46
N ASP A 290 -19.42 -2.34 3.87
CA ASP A 290 -20.46 -1.75 3.01
C ASP A 290 -20.02 -0.50 2.24
N GLY A 291 -18.78 -0.03 2.44
CA GLY A 291 -18.19 1.14 1.79
C GLY A 291 -18.37 2.46 2.55
N ASP A 292 -19.06 2.46 3.67
CA ASP A 292 -19.17 3.64 4.51
C ASP A 292 -17.84 3.99 5.19
N ARG A 293 -17.44 5.26 5.15
CA ARG A 293 -16.26 5.73 5.89
C ARG A 293 -16.61 5.85 7.37
N ILE A 294 -15.91 5.09 8.20
CA ILE A 294 -16.17 5.00 9.64
C ILE A 294 -15.13 5.65 10.52
N GLY A 295 -13.92 5.85 10.02
CA GLY A 295 -12.82 6.43 10.78
C GLY A 295 -11.77 7.12 9.92
N LEU A 296 -10.90 7.88 10.59
CA LEU A 296 -9.81 8.63 9.98
C LEU A 296 -8.63 8.68 10.94
N ILE A 297 -7.42 8.43 10.44
CA ILE A 297 -6.16 8.76 11.10
C ILE A 297 -5.54 9.89 10.31
N ARG A 298 -5.35 11.05 10.95
CA ARG A 298 -4.78 12.23 10.32
C ARG A 298 -3.26 12.22 10.47
N LEU A 299 -2.56 12.51 9.40
CA LEU A 299 -1.11 12.68 9.38
C LEU A 299 -0.73 14.08 8.88
N PRO A 300 0.46 14.59 9.21
CA PRO A 300 0.91 15.91 8.78
C PRO A 300 1.41 15.94 7.34
N GLU A 301 1.37 14.81 6.65
CA GLU A 301 1.82 14.62 5.27
C GLU A 301 0.99 13.54 4.58
N ILE A 302 1.09 13.45 3.26
CA ILE A 302 0.43 12.42 2.47
C ILE A 302 0.80 11.04 3.01
N CYS A 303 -0.19 10.18 3.22
CA CYS A 303 0.04 8.77 3.49
C CYS A 303 0.02 8.00 2.16
N SER A 304 1.12 7.35 1.83
CA SER A 304 1.26 6.62 0.58
C SER A 304 0.82 5.15 0.71
N ASN A 305 1.09 4.50 1.87
CA ASN A 305 0.72 3.09 2.03
C ASN A 305 0.59 2.72 3.51
N VAL A 306 -0.01 1.56 3.77
CA VAL A 306 -0.24 1.03 5.12
C VAL A 306 0.06 -0.46 5.20
N CYS A 307 0.46 -0.92 6.39
CA CYS A 307 0.69 -2.34 6.68
C CYS A 307 0.38 -2.62 8.15
N PHE A 308 -0.32 -3.73 8.41
CA PHE A 308 -0.47 -4.24 9.77
C PHE A 308 0.73 -5.12 10.14
N GLY A 309 1.28 -4.92 11.35
CA GLY A 309 2.40 -5.70 11.83
C GLY A 309 2.51 -5.69 13.35
N GLY A 310 3.70 -5.98 13.85
CA GLY A 310 3.96 -6.23 15.27
C GLY A 310 3.55 -7.65 15.68
N THR A 311 3.96 -8.05 16.88
CA THR A 311 3.76 -9.41 17.41
C THR A 311 2.29 -9.84 17.42
N LYS A 312 1.36 -8.91 17.64
CA LYS A 312 -0.08 -9.17 17.66
C LYS A 312 -0.79 -8.75 16.36
N ARG A 313 -0.03 -8.27 15.35
CA ARG A 313 -0.56 -7.75 14.07
C ARG A 313 -1.61 -6.64 14.23
N ASN A 314 -1.57 -5.91 15.34
CA ASN A 314 -2.44 -4.79 15.68
C ASN A 314 -1.70 -3.45 15.71
N ARG A 315 -0.49 -3.40 15.17
CA ARG A 315 0.25 -2.16 14.94
C ARG A 315 0.13 -1.77 13.48
N LEU A 316 -0.55 -0.67 13.21
CA LEU A 316 -0.64 -0.10 11.89
C LEU A 316 0.61 0.72 11.63
N PHE A 317 1.38 0.34 10.61
CA PHE A 317 2.46 1.13 10.04
C PHE A 317 1.93 1.92 8.85
N MET A 318 2.37 3.16 8.73
CA MET A 318 1.93 4.10 7.72
C MET A 318 3.16 4.77 7.11
N THR A 319 3.39 4.58 5.83
CA THR A 319 4.39 5.35 5.11
C THR A 319 3.80 6.71 4.75
N GLY A 320 4.37 7.76 5.33
CA GLY A 320 4.17 9.13 4.87
C GLY A 320 5.08 9.41 3.69
N SER A 321 4.94 10.58 3.07
CA SER A 321 5.85 10.93 1.96
C SER A 321 7.33 10.89 2.39
N GLN A 322 7.65 11.44 3.56
CA GLN A 322 9.02 11.57 4.04
C GLN A 322 9.31 10.78 5.33
N SER A 323 8.32 10.06 5.86
CA SER A 323 8.39 9.47 7.20
C SER A 323 7.75 8.07 7.25
N LEU A 324 8.10 7.32 8.28
CA LEU A 324 7.38 6.12 8.71
C LEU A 324 6.69 6.41 10.04
N TYR A 325 5.38 6.18 10.09
CA TYR A 325 4.56 6.30 11.32
C TYR A 325 4.04 4.94 11.76
N ALA A 326 3.66 4.86 13.02
CA ALA A 326 2.94 3.69 13.56
C ALA A 326 1.98 4.07 14.68
N VAL A 327 0.90 3.34 14.80
CA VAL A 327 -0.07 3.44 15.91
C VAL A 327 -0.60 2.05 16.25
N TYR A 328 -0.86 1.77 17.52
CA TYR A 328 -1.59 0.55 17.91
C TYR A 328 -3.09 0.78 17.79
N VAL A 329 -3.78 -0.25 17.29
CA VAL A 329 -5.24 -0.24 17.08
C VAL A 329 -5.87 -1.50 17.67
N GLU A 330 -7.20 -1.45 17.93
CA GLU A 330 -7.98 -2.56 18.53
C GLU A 330 -8.53 -3.50 17.45
N THR A 331 -7.71 -3.80 16.44
CA THR A 331 -7.97 -4.80 15.42
C THR A 331 -6.66 -5.39 14.90
N GLN A 332 -6.74 -6.40 14.07
CA GLN A 332 -5.58 -7.04 13.44
C GLN A 332 -5.71 -6.98 11.92
N GLY A 333 -4.58 -6.96 11.24
CA GLY A 333 -4.57 -7.15 9.79
C GLY A 333 -5.17 -8.51 9.40
N ALA A 334 -5.99 -8.53 8.35
CA ALA A 334 -6.67 -9.73 7.90
C ALA A 334 -5.69 -10.81 7.43
N HIS A 335 -4.58 -10.41 6.82
CA HIS A 335 -3.65 -11.30 6.14
C HIS A 335 -2.26 -11.27 6.78
N LEU A 336 -1.51 -12.38 6.60
CA LEU A 336 -0.12 -12.49 7.08
C LEU A 336 0.86 -11.78 6.16
N THR A 337 0.44 -11.54 4.93
CA THR A 337 1.28 -10.98 3.85
C THR A 337 0.70 -9.67 3.34
#